data_8037f7216c338bb92473e49122384be2
#
_entry.id   8037f7216c338bb92473e49122384be2
#
_cell.length_a   1.000
_cell.length_b   1.000
_cell.length_c   1.000
_cell.angle_alpha   90.00
_cell.angle_beta   90.00
_cell.angle_gamma   90.00
#
_symmetry.space_group_name_H-M   'P 1'
#
loop_
_entity.id
_entity.type
_entity.pdbx_description
1 polymer ?
#
loop_
_entity_poly.entity_id
_entity_poly.type
_entity_poly.pdbx_seq_one_letter_code
_entity_poly.pdbx_strand_id
1 'polypeptide(L)'
;ISINPSLLEGTIFTVDQIGRSGFSIPYLDGSLSISRASRTFPQYLIFKPSMIITGILLFYYWNNNNNLICKIRNTENFKYKFRLFGILSAIFLIIHSIFLGIKFDIQLYKLFRRVVLLLFIIFELIAQGMLVYYLFNIKSKISEITNNNILLIKMILVSILVIVAFASLPILVTKCNTHFKHALEWNYFV
;
A
#
# COMPACT_ATOMS: atom_id res chain seq x y z
N ILE A 1 -7.96 23.65 18.44
CA ILE A 1 -8.87 22.55 18.85
C ILE A 1 -7.98 21.52 19.54
N SER A 2 -7.97 21.53 20.89
CA SER A 2 -7.32 20.46 21.67
C SER A 2 -8.29 19.27 21.68
N ILE A 3 -8.12 18.36 20.74
CA ILE A 3 -8.81 17.07 20.77
C ILE A 3 -8.19 16.27 21.94
N ASN A 4 -9.02 15.98 22.92
CA ASN A 4 -8.58 15.25 24.11
C ASN A 4 -8.14 13.83 23.68
N PRO A 5 -6.86 13.44 23.82
CA PRO A 5 -6.37 12.14 23.32
C PRO A 5 -7.11 10.96 23.95
N SER A 6 -7.69 11.13 25.16
CA SER A 6 -8.45 10.10 25.86
C SER A 6 -9.73 9.65 25.15
N LEU A 7 -10.29 10.48 24.23
CA LEU A 7 -11.49 10.10 23.49
C LEU A 7 -11.28 8.91 22.52
N LEU A 8 -10.04 8.63 22.16
CA LEU A 8 -9.69 7.54 21.23
C LEU A 8 -9.07 6.32 21.94
N GLU A 9 -8.89 6.40 23.26
CA GLU A 9 -8.38 5.28 24.05
C GLU A 9 -9.34 4.08 23.95
N GLY A 10 -8.78 2.90 23.71
CA GLY A 10 -9.54 1.65 23.54
C GLY A 10 -10.20 1.46 22.17
N THR A 11 -10.06 2.40 21.23
CA THR A 11 -10.56 2.25 19.85
C THR A 11 -9.46 1.75 18.91
N ILE A 12 -9.86 1.31 17.68
CA ILE A 12 -8.91 0.97 16.60
C ILE A 12 -8.04 2.16 16.15
N PHE A 13 -8.39 3.38 16.55
CA PHE A 13 -7.66 4.60 16.25
C PHE A 13 -6.65 4.98 17.33
N THR A 14 -6.55 4.20 18.41
CA THR A 14 -5.54 4.41 19.46
C THR A 14 -4.15 4.32 18.86
N VAL A 15 -3.29 5.31 19.15
CA VAL A 15 -1.90 5.38 18.69
C VAL A 15 -1.02 5.88 19.82
N ASP A 16 0.09 5.21 20.10
CA ASP A 16 1.14 5.74 20.95
C ASP A 16 1.81 6.93 20.29
N GLN A 17 1.51 8.13 20.77
CA GLN A 17 2.02 9.36 20.20
C GLN A 17 3.54 9.49 20.42
N ILE A 18 4.21 10.03 19.40
CA ILE A 18 5.63 10.38 19.45
C ILE A 18 5.74 11.89 19.26
N GLY A 19 6.53 12.55 20.12
CA GLY A 19 6.84 13.96 19.99
C GLY A 19 7.54 14.28 18.67
N ARG A 20 7.35 15.49 18.15
CA ARG A 20 8.05 15.96 16.94
C ARG A 20 9.51 16.26 17.26
N SER A 21 10.42 15.77 16.44
CA SER A 21 11.84 16.16 16.42
C SER A 21 12.05 17.05 15.20
N GLY A 22 12.12 18.37 15.34
CA GLY A 22 12.57 19.29 14.32
C GLY A 22 11.86 19.26 12.94
N PHE A 23 12.30 20.11 12.03
CA PHE A 23 11.89 20.05 10.62
C PHE A 23 12.74 19.02 9.88
N SER A 24 12.09 18.14 9.10
CA SER A 24 12.75 17.15 8.26
C SER A 24 12.02 16.99 6.92
N ILE A 25 12.75 16.64 5.87
CA ILE A 25 12.22 16.24 4.58
C ILE A 25 12.49 14.75 4.41
N PRO A 26 11.56 13.87 4.85
CA PRO A 26 11.84 12.44 4.99
C PRO A 26 12.21 11.74 3.69
N TYR A 27 11.82 12.28 2.54
CA TYR A 27 12.18 11.77 1.21
C TYR A 27 13.69 11.90 0.90
N LEU A 28 14.34 12.92 1.48
CA LEU A 28 15.74 13.25 1.22
C LEU A 28 16.64 12.79 2.36
N ASP A 29 16.25 13.12 3.60
CA ASP A 29 17.09 12.91 4.78
C ASP A 29 16.84 11.56 5.49
N GLY A 30 15.68 10.94 5.24
CA GLY A 30 15.31 9.68 5.88
C GLY A 30 15.27 9.74 7.40
N SER A 31 15.15 10.93 7.99
CA SER A 31 15.20 11.13 9.44
C SER A 31 14.01 10.53 10.16
N LEU A 32 12.88 10.38 9.45
CA LEU A 32 11.63 9.92 10.01
C LEU A 32 11.04 8.79 9.16
N SER A 33 10.76 7.63 9.75
CA SER A 33 10.04 6.55 9.07
C SER A 33 8.54 6.88 8.93
N ILE A 34 7.85 6.31 7.94
CA ILE A 34 6.39 6.45 7.78
C ILE A 34 5.66 6.04 9.07
N SER A 35 6.08 4.93 9.69
CA SER A 35 5.51 4.45 10.96
C SER A 35 5.69 5.43 12.14
N ARG A 36 6.73 6.26 12.14
CA ARG A 36 6.90 7.34 13.12
C ARG A 36 6.06 8.56 12.76
N ALA A 37 6.08 9.00 11.49
CA ALA A 37 5.28 10.11 11.01
C ALA A 37 3.78 9.89 11.29
N SER A 38 3.29 8.68 11.07
CA SER A 38 1.89 8.31 11.32
C SER A 38 1.47 8.35 12.80
N ARG A 39 2.41 8.55 13.73
CA ARG A 39 2.14 8.64 15.18
C ARG A 39 2.30 10.04 15.76
N THR A 40 2.61 11.05 14.93
CA THR A 40 2.68 12.45 15.35
C THR A 40 1.30 13.10 15.26
N PHE A 41 0.97 13.99 16.19
CA PHE A 41 -0.23 14.83 16.13
C PHE A 41 -0.02 15.97 15.11
N PRO A 42 -0.97 16.30 14.25
CA PRO A 42 -2.31 15.70 14.02
C PRO A 42 -2.33 14.57 12.97
N GLN A 43 -1.18 14.17 12.44
CA GLN A 43 -1.07 13.26 11.29
C GLN A 43 -1.77 11.92 11.52
N TYR A 44 -1.71 11.36 12.72
CA TYR A 44 -2.32 10.05 13.03
C TYR A 44 -3.85 10.06 12.86
N LEU A 45 -4.51 11.21 13.07
CA LEU A 45 -5.96 11.37 12.91
C LEU A 45 -6.42 11.22 11.45
N ILE A 46 -5.53 11.52 10.52
CA ILE A 46 -5.82 11.45 9.08
C ILE A 46 -5.28 10.14 8.51
N PHE A 47 -4.10 9.72 8.93
CA PHE A 47 -3.37 8.61 8.33
C PHE A 47 -4.11 7.27 8.44
N LYS A 48 -4.55 6.87 9.64
CA LYS A 48 -5.25 5.60 9.85
C LYS A 48 -6.59 5.53 9.10
N PRO A 49 -7.51 6.52 9.23
CA PRO A 49 -8.74 6.51 8.46
C PRO A 49 -8.51 6.47 6.95
N SER A 50 -7.54 7.25 6.45
CA SER A 50 -7.20 7.25 5.03
C SER A 50 -6.72 5.88 4.53
N MET A 51 -5.89 5.18 5.30
CA MET A 51 -5.44 3.83 4.93
C MET A 51 -6.59 2.81 4.92
N ILE A 52 -7.53 2.90 5.88
CA ILE A 52 -8.70 2.03 5.93
C ILE A 52 -9.61 2.29 4.71
N ILE A 53 -9.87 3.57 4.41
CA ILE A 53 -10.64 3.98 3.23
C ILE A 53 -9.97 3.48 1.96
N THR A 54 -8.65 3.63 1.83
CA THR A 54 -7.87 3.11 0.70
C THR A 54 -8.04 1.59 0.57
N GLY A 55 -7.98 0.84 1.66
CA GLY A 55 -8.22 -0.61 1.64
C GLY A 55 -9.62 -0.97 1.12
N ILE A 56 -10.64 -0.24 1.55
CA ILE A 56 -12.03 -0.42 1.08
C ILE A 56 -12.12 -0.07 -0.42
N LEU A 57 -11.51 1.04 -0.85
CA LEU A 57 -11.50 1.45 -2.26
C LEU A 57 -10.75 0.44 -3.14
N LEU A 58 -9.64 -0.14 -2.66
CA LEU A 58 -8.94 -1.22 -3.35
C LEU A 58 -9.82 -2.45 -3.54
N PHE A 59 -10.62 -2.82 -2.55
CA PHE A 59 -11.58 -3.91 -2.68
C PHE A 59 -12.58 -3.66 -3.82
N TYR A 60 -13.15 -2.46 -3.91
CA TYR A 60 -14.03 -2.07 -5.03
C TYR A 60 -13.27 -2.02 -6.36
N TYR A 61 -12.06 -1.48 -6.37
CA TYR A 61 -11.21 -1.39 -7.55
C TYR A 61 -10.97 -2.78 -8.17
N TRP A 62 -10.60 -3.78 -7.37
CA TRP A 62 -10.33 -5.13 -7.86
C TRP A 62 -11.59 -5.83 -8.36
N ASN A 63 -12.72 -5.66 -7.70
CA ASN A 63 -13.99 -6.20 -8.15
C ASN A 63 -14.43 -5.55 -9.47
N ASN A 64 -14.34 -4.23 -9.60
CA ASN A 64 -14.74 -3.52 -10.81
C ASN A 64 -13.85 -3.88 -12.00
N ASN A 65 -12.54 -4.02 -11.84
CA ASN A 65 -11.66 -4.47 -12.91
C ASN A 65 -11.97 -5.90 -13.34
N ASN A 66 -12.30 -6.80 -12.41
CA ASN A 66 -12.74 -8.14 -12.76
C ASN A 66 -14.01 -8.11 -13.59
N ASN A 67 -15.01 -7.35 -13.17
CA ASN A 67 -16.27 -7.23 -13.88
C ASN A 67 -16.10 -6.61 -15.28
N LEU A 68 -15.22 -5.62 -15.41
CA LEU A 68 -14.89 -5.00 -16.70
C LEU A 68 -14.30 -6.03 -17.67
N ILE A 69 -13.31 -6.81 -17.24
CA ILE A 69 -12.67 -7.83 -18.07
C ILE A 69 -13.67 -8.93 -18.44
N CYS A 70 -14.51 -9.35 -17.50
CA CYS A 70 -15.58 -10.33 -17.77
C CYS A 70 -16.55 -9.86 -18.85
N LYS A 71 -16.99 -8.60 -18.80
CA LYS A 71 -17.85 -8.01 -19.82
C LYS A 71 -17.19 -7.98 -21.20
N ILE A 72 -15.93 -7.56 -21.29
CA ILE A 72 -15.20 -7.47 -22.57
C ILE A 72 -14.95 -8.85 -23.18
N ARG A 73 -14.74 -9.87 -22.35
CA ARG A 73 -14.48 -11.25 -22.79
C ARG A 73 -15.75 -12.10 -22.95
N ASN A 74 -16.93 -11.57 -22.64
CA ASN A 74 -18.19 -12.32 -22.56
C ASN A 74 -18.08 -13.58 -21.67
N THR A 75 -17.33 -13.49 -20.57
CA THR A 75 -17.17 -14.56 -19.58
C THR A 75 -17.91 -14.17 -18.31
N GLU A 76 -19.21 -14.43 -18.27
CA GLU A 76 -20.01 -14.10 -17.10
C GLU A 76 -19.55 -14.91 -15.86
N ASN A 77 -19.49 -14.22 -14.70
CA ASN A 77 -19.12 -14.80 -13.40
C ASN A 77 -17.71 -15.40 -13.27
N PHE A 78 -16.82 -15.20 -14.23
CA PHE A 78 -15.45 -15.69 -14.11
C PHE A 78 -14.66 -14.82 -13.12
N LYS A 79 -13.96 -15.48 -12.16
CA LYS A 79 -13.13 -14.82 -11.17
C LYS A 79 -11.67 -14.95 -11.57
N TYR A 80 -11.07 -13.90 -12.11
CA TYR A 80 -9.66 -13.89 -12.47
C TYR A 80 -8.76 -13.91 -11.23
N LYS A 81 -7.60 -14.56 -11.32
CA LYS A 81 -6.65 -14.70 -10.21
C LYS A 81 -6.17 -13.34 -9.66
N PHE A 82 -6.00 -12.33 -10.52
CA PHE A 82 -5.60 -10.99 -10.07
C PHE A 82 -6.57 -10.39 -9.05
N ARG A 83 -7.88 -10.67 -9.18
CA ARG A 83 -8.89 -10.23 -8.21
C ARG A 83 -8.63 -10.82 -6.82
N LEU A 84 -8.27 -12.11 -6.75
CA LEU A 84 -7.97 -12.76 -5.46
C LEU A 84 -6.76 -12.09 -4.79
N PHE A 85 -5.65 -11.92 -5.51
CA PHE A 85 -4.46 -11.28 -4.98
C PHE A 85 -4.73 -9.81 -4.58
N GLY A 86 -5.50 -9.09 -5.39
CA GLY A 86 -5.88 -7.71 -5.08
C GLY A 86 -6.80 -7.59 -3.85
N ILE A 87 -7.72 -8.52 -3.63
CA ILE A 87 -8.54 -8.56 -2.42
C ILE A 87 -7.68 -8.88 -1.19
N LEU A 88 -6.74 -9.83 -1.32
CA LEU A 88 -5.81 -10.16 -0.24
C LEU A 88 -4.94 -8.95 0.11
N SER A 89 -4.44 -8.20 -0.88
CA SER A 89 -3.67 -6.97 -0.62
C SER A 89 -4.49 -5.94 0.16
N ALA A 90 -5.75 -5.72 -0.23
CA ALA A 90 -6.65 -4.81 0.48
C ALA A 90 -6.89 -5.23 1.94
N ILE A 91 -7.07 -6.52 2.19
CA ILE A 91 -7.22 -7.07 3.55
C ILE A 91 -5.95 -6.83 4.38
N PHE A 92 -4.76 -7.13 3.83
CA PHE A 92 -3.51 -6.91 4.54
C PHE A 92 -3.23 -5.43 4.80
N LEU A 93 -3.63 -4.53 3.90
CA LEU A 93 -3.54 -3.09 4.13
C LEU A 93 -4.42 -2.65 5.31
N ILE A 94 -5.66 -3.13 5.40
CA ILE A 94 -6.58 -2.83 6.51
C ILE A 94 -6.01 -3.39 7.83
N ILE A 95 -5.54 -4.64 7.84
CA ILE A 95 -4.90 -5.24 9.01
C ILE A 95 -3.70 -4.40 9.44
N HIS A 96 -2.81 -4.04 8.50
CA HIS A 96 -1.66 -3.19 8.78
C HIS A 96 -2.07 -1.85 9.40
N SER A 97 -3.10 -1.20 8.86
CA SER A 97 -3.62 0.07 9.36
C SER A 97 -4.15 -0.02 10.80
N ILE A 98 -4.87 -1.10 11.14
CA ILE A 98 -5.40 -1.31 12.49
C ILE A 98 -4.25 -1.42 13.50
N PHE A 99 -3.24 -2.23 13.19
CA PHE A 99 -2.11 -2.48 14.09
C PHE A 99 -1.00 -1.40 14.03
N LEU A 100 -1.11 -0.45 13.10
CA LEU A 100 -0.14 0.63 13.00
C LEU A 100 -0.22 1.56 14.21
N GLY A 101 0.94 1.84 14.82
CA GLY A 101 1.06 2.78 15.94
C GLY A 101 0.76 2.19 17.31
N ILE A 102 0.27 0.96 17.43
CA ILE A 102 0.14 0.26 18.71
C ILE A 102 1.51 -0.32 19.08
N LYS A 103 1.93 -0.12 20.32
CA LYS A 103 3.14 -0.74 20.87
C LYS A 103 2.78 -1.99 21.67
N PHE A 104 3.40 -3.10 21.30
CA PHE A 104 3.54 -4.24 22.17
C PHE A 104 5.04 -4.54 22.29
N ASP A 105 5.53 -4.78 23.48
CA ASP A 105 6.96 -5.04 23.74
C ASP A 105 7.42 -6.44 23.31
N ILE A 106 6.58 -7.14 22.56
CA ILE A 106 6.86 -8.49 22.05
C ILE A 106 7.56 -8.38 20.69
N GLN A 107 8.73 -9.01 20.55
CA GLN A 107 9.48 -9.03 19.28
C GLN A 107 8.66 -9.64 18.12
N LEU A 108 7.84 -10.66 18.42
CA LEU A 108 6.95 -11.30 17.45
C LEU A 108 5.97 -10.30 16.82
N TYR A 109 5.47 -9.33 17.59
CA TYR A 109 4.58 -8.30 17.08
C TYR A 109 5.27 -7.35 16.08
N LYS A 110 6.54 -7.01 16.33
CA LYS A 110 7.32 -6.19 15.38
C LYS A 110 7.53 -6.94 14.06
N LEU A 111 7.77 -8.25 14.14
CA LEU A 111 7.87 -9.12 12.95
C LEU A 111 6.53 -9.21 12.21
N PHE A 112 5.44 -9.47 12.93
CA PHE A 112 4.09 -9.54 12.37
C PHE A 112 3.74 -8.30 11.54
N ARG A 113 3.94 -7.10 12.07
CA ARG A 113 3.66 -5.84 11.35
C ARG A 113 4.47 -5.71 10.05
N ARG A 114 5.73 -6.12 10.06
CA ARG A 114 6.59 -6.11 8.86
C ARG A 114 6.10 -7.12 7.83
N VAL A 115 5.76 -8.32 8.27
CA VAL A 115 5.25 -9.38 7.38
C VAL A 115 3.92 -8.96 6.74
N VAL A 116 2.99 -8.41 7.51
CA VAL A 116 1.70 -7.93 6.99
C VAL A 116 1.89 -6.85 5.93
N LEU A 117 2.80 -5.89 6.16
CA LEU A 117 3.11 -4.86 5.17
C LEU A 117 3.74 -5.44 3.90
N LEU A 118 4.69 -6.37 4.05
CA LEU A 118 5.32 -7.05 2.92
C LEU A 118 4.30 -7.86 2.10
N LEU A 119 3.40 -8.57 2.76
CA LEU A 119 2.34 -9.32 2.07
C LEU A 119 1.40 -8.39 1.30
N PHE A 120 1.04 -7.24 1.87
CA PHE A 120 0.28 -6.22 1.15
C PHE A 120 1.00 -5.81 -0.15
N ILE A 121 2.28 -5.44 -0.06
CA ILE A 121 3.06 -4.98 -1.22
C ILE A 121 3.19 -6.09 -2.26
N ILE A 122 3.55 -7.30 -1.86
CA ILE A 122 3.73 -8.43 -2.77
C ILE A 122 2.43 -8.77 -3.50
N PHE A 123 1.33 -8.90 -2.78
CA PHE A 123 0.04 -9.23 -3.40
C PHE A 123 -0.47 -8.12 -4.31
N GLU A 124 -0.26 -6.85 -3.94
CA GLU A 124 -0.63 -5.72 -4.79
C GLU A 124 0.19 -5.70 -6.09
N LEU A 125 1.50 -5.92 -6.03
CA LEU A 125 2.35 -5.99 -7.22
C LEU A 125 1.96 -7.15 -8.14
N ILE A 126 1.71 -8.33 -7.58
CA ILE A 126 1.25 -9.49 -8.35
C ILE A 126 -0.08 -9.20 -9.02
N ALA A 127 -1.03 -8.63 -8.28
CA ALA A 127 -2.35 -8.29 -8.80
C ALA A 127 -2.27 -7.26 -9.93
N GLN A 128 -1.48 -6.19 -9.76
CA GLN A 128 -1.29 -5.16 -10.78
C GLN A 128 -0.58 -5.73 -12.03
N GLY A 129 0.46 -6.53 -11.86
CA GLY A 129 1.15 -7.19 -12.97
C GLY A 129 0.22 -8.08 -13.79
N MET A 130 -0.57 -8.92 -13.09
CA MET A 130 -1.56 -9.77 -13.76
C MET A 130 -2.65 -8.96 -14.46
N LEU A 131 -3.17 -7.91 -13.83
CA LEU A 131 -4.18 -7.03 -14.43
C LEU A 131 -3.64 -6.40 -15.72
N VAL A 132 -2.44 -5.86 -15.69
CA VAL A 132 -1.79 -5.26 -16.86
C VAL A 132 -1.63 -6.29 -17.98
N TYR A 133 -1.18 -7.51 -17.65
CA TYR A 133 -1.08 -8.61 -18.62
C TYR A 133 -2.44 -8.94 -19.28
N TYR A 134 -3.51 -9.04 -18.49
CA TYR A 134 -4.86 -9.26 -19.05
C TYR A 134 -5.34 -8.10 -19.92
N LEU A 135 -5.12 -6.86 -19.50
CA LEU A 135 -5.50 -5.68 -20.27
C LEU A 135 -4.72 -5.60 -21.59
N PHE A 136 -3.44 -5.96 -21.59
CA PHE A 136 -2.64 -6.01 -22.81
C PHE A 136 -3.18 -7.05 -23.81
N ASN A 137 -3.55 -8.23 -23.33
CA ASN A 137 -4.10 -9.30 -24.19
C ASN A 137 -5.47 -8.97 -24.81
N ILE A 138 -6.21 -8.02 -24.24
CA ILE A 138 -7.50 -7.57 -24.77
C ILE A 138 -7.42 -6.15 -25.36
N LYS A 139 -6.19 -5.66 -25.60
CA LYS A 139 -5.94 -4.30 -26.07
C LYS A 139 -6.76 -3.90 -27.30
N SER A 140 -6.90 -4.79 -28.27
CA SER A 140 -7.68 -4.54 -29.50
C SER A 140 -9.16 -4.26 -29.23
N LYS A 141 -9.74 -4.89 -28.21
CA LYS A 141 -11.14 -4.68 -27.79
C LYS A 141 -11.31 -3.45 -26.89
N ILE A 142 -10.27 -3.08 -26.18
CA ILE A 142 -10.27 -1.92 -25.25
C ILE A 142 -9.96 -0.63 -25.99
N SER A 143 -9.25 -0.66 -27.12
CA SER A 143 -8.85 0.52 -27.87
C SER A 143 -10.02 1.42 -28.30
N GLU A 144 -11.21 0.87 -28.39
CA GLU A 144 -12.44 1.63 -28.66
C GLU A 144 -12.91 2.44 -27.42
N ILE A 145 -12.52 2.02 -26.21
CA ILE A 145 -13.00 2.59 -24.94
C ILE A 145 -11.90 3.38 -24.24
N THR A 146 -10.64 2.96 -24.37
CA THR A 146 -9.51 3.53 -23.62
C THR A 146 -8.36 3.89 -24.56
N ASN A 147 -7.75 5.05 -24.33
CA ASN A 147 -6.58 5.48 -25.09
C ASN A 147 -5.40 4.53 -24.84
N ASN A 148 -4.79 4.04 -25.93
CA ASN A 148 -3.64 3.15 -25.89
C ASN A 148 -2.45 3.72 -25.09
N ASN A 149 -2.28 5.05 -25.08
CA ASN A 149 -1.20 5.70 -24.34
C ASN A 149 -1.38 5.54 -22.82
N ILE A 150 -2.61 5.58 -22.33
CA ILE A 150 -2.92 5.38 -20.90
C ILE A 150 -2.56 3.96 -20.48
N LEU A 151 -2.87 2.96 -21.32
CA LEU A 151 -2.50 1.58 -21.05
C LEU A 151 -0.98 1.40 -21.03
N LEU A 152 -0.27 2.02 -21.99
CA LEU A 152 1.19 1.98 -22.04
C LEU A 152 1.83 2.64 -20.82
N ILE A 153 1.34 3.80 -20.38
CA ILE A 153 1.80 4.48 -19.17
C ILE A 153 1.60 3.58 -17.95
N LYS A 154 0.44 2.95 -17.82
CA LYS A 154 0.17 2.02 -16.72
C LYS A 154 1.15 0.84 -16.72
N MET A 155 1.45 0.27 -17.90
CA MET A 155 2.43 -0.82 -18.02
C MET A 155 3.82 -0.37 -17.57
N ILE A 156 4.29 0.81 -18.01
CA ILE A 156 5.59 1.36 -17.64
C ILE A 156 5.65 1.58 -16.13
N LEU A 157 4.63 2.20 -15.53
CA LEU A 157 4.59 2.45 -14.08
C LEU A 157 4.63 1.15 -13.27
N VAL A 158 3.83 0.15 -13.64
CA VAL A 158 3.83 -1.15 -12.95
C VAL A 158 5.19 -1.84 -13.11
N SER A 159 5.82 -1.77 -14.29
CA SER A 159 7.15 -2.35 -14.52
C SER A 159 8.22 -1.66 -13.66
N ILE A 160 8.18 -0.34 -13.56
CA ILE A 160 9.09 0.43 -12.69
C ILE A 160 8.90 0.02 -11.23
N LEU A 161 7.66 -0.08 -10.74
CA LEU A 161 7.37 -0.51 -9.37
C LEU A 161 7.92 -1.92 -9.07
N VAL A 162 7.78 -2.85 -10.01
CA VAL A 162 8.33 -4.21 -9.87
C VAL A 162 9.85 -4.17 -9.80
N ILE A 163 10.50 -3.42 -10.69
CA ILE A 163 11.98 -3.28 -10.70
C ILE A 163 12.46 -2.67 -9.38
N VAL A 164 11.82 -1.60 -8.91
CA VAL A 164 12.17 -0.94 -7.64
C VAL A 164 11.96 -1.88 -6.45
N ALA A 165 10.89 -2.67 -6.45
CA ALA A 165 10.64 -3.66 -5.41
C ALA A 165 11.77 -4.71 -5.34
N PHE A 166 12.19 -5.28 -6.48
CA PHE A 166 13.29 -6.23 -6.52
C PHE A 166 14.63 -5.60 -6.16
N ALA A 167 14.93 -4.40 -6.65
CA ALA A 167 16.15 -3.67 -6.34
C ALA A 167 16.26 -3.28 -4.85
N SER A 168 15.14 -3.07 -4.18
CA SER A 168 15.11 -2.73 -2.75
C SER A 168 15.29 -3.93 -1.81
N LEU A 169 15.05 -5.18 -2.27
CA LEU A 169 15.17 -6.37 -1.44
C LEU A 169 16.53 -6.51 -0.75
N PRO A 170 17.68 -6.40 -1.43
CA PRO A 170 18.99 -6.52 -0.77
C PRO A 170 19.23 -5.40 0.26
N ILE A 171 18.71 -4.19 0.01
CA ILE A 171 18.84 -3.05 0.92
C ILE A 171 18.03 -3.27 2.20
N LEU A 172 16.86 -3.89 2.10
CA LEU A 172 16.03 -4.21 3.26
C LEU A 172 16.63 -5.32 4.14
N VAL A 173 17.33 -6.28 3.54
CA VAL A 173 17.95 -7.43 4.22
C VAL A 173 19.28 -7.04 4.86
N THR A 174 20.09 -6.20 4.24
CA THR A 174 21.39 -5.79 4.74
C THR A 174 21.28 -4.82 5.93
N LYS A 175 22.32 -4.76 6.79
CA LYS A 175 22.45 -3.76 7.85
C LYS A 175 22.89 -2.39 7.28
N CYS A 176 22.15 -1.87 6.30
CA CYS A 176 22.40 -0.57 5.72
C CYS A 176 21.96 0.57 6.67
N ASN A 177 22.43 1.80 6.40
CA ASN A 177 22.08 2.99 7.17
C ASN A 177 20.55 3.16 7.28
N THR A 178 20.05 3.37 8.49
CA THR A 178 18.62 3.51 8.79
C THR A 178 17.99 4.69 8.07
N HIS A 179 18.71 5.79 7.90
CA HIS A 179 18.25 6.98 7.17
C HIS A 179 17.95 6.66 5.71
N PHE A 180 18.86 5.93 5.05
CA PHE A 180 18.64 5.51 3.66
C PHE A 180 17.44 4.59 3.50
N LYS A 181 17.22 3.66 4.44
CA LYS A 181 16.03 2.80 4.44
C LYS A 181 14.74 3.59 4.57
N HIS A 182 14.70 4.58 5.46
CA HIS A 182 13.53 5.43 5.64
C HIS A 182 13.26 6.31 4.41
N ALA A 183 14.30 6.90 3.81
CA ALA A 183 14.14 7.67 2.58
C ALA A 183 13.60 6.81 1.43
N LEU A 184 14.11 5.57 1.28
CA LEU A 184 13.64 4.61 0.30
C LEU A 184 12.18 4.20 0.55
N GLU A 185 11.81 3.98 1.81
CA GLU A 185 10.43 3.70 2.22
C GLU A 185 9.47 4.82 1.75
N TRP A 186 9.82 6.08 2.00
CA TRP A 186 9.03 7.23 1.57
C TRP A 186 8.92 7.35 0.04
N ASN A 187 10.04 7.19 -0.66
CA ASN A 187 10.05 7.25 -2.13
C ASN A 187 9.26 6.12 -2.77
N TYR A 188 9.24 4.94 -2.15
CA TYR A 188 8.46 3.81 -2.64
C TYR A 188 6.94 4.02 -2.48
N PHE A 189 6.51 4.66 -1.40
CA PHE A 189 5.09 4.91 -1.15
C PHE A 189 4.51 6.06 -1.95
N VAL A 190 5.31 6.98 -2.45
CA VAL A 190 4.89 8.12 -3.26
C VAL A 190 4.84 7.79 -4.73
#